data_a72226193845b9c902ddaf65035dc95b
#
_entry.id   a72226193845b9c902ddaf65035dc95b
#
_cell.length_a   1.000
_cell.length_b   1.000
_cell.length_c   1.000
_cell.angle_alpha   90.00
_cell.angle_beta   90.00
_cell.angle_gamma   90.00
#
_symmetry.space_group_name_H-M   'P 1'
#
loop_
_entity.id
_entity.type
_entity.pdbx_description
1 polymer ?
#
loop_
_entity_poly.entity_id
_entity_poly.type
_entity_poly.pdbx_seq_one_letter_code
_entity_poly.pdbx_strand_id
1 'polypeptide(L)'
;MDKRETNIDRGRSLWYYSYRRFKRHKLAVSAFFFLCIPIIAAVFAPLISPYDPDRQLLEFTSKPPMFSSKVLLKKENSAEKIIPVKKLISEDDKSVKYVDYTDKEITESIDALVKKDGNCVYEMKFLLGTDRFGRDILSRLIYGARISLSVGLISQGIALLLGVFL
;
A
#
# COMPACT_ATOMS: atom_id res chain seq x y z
N MET A 1 30.13 -53.18 29.35
CA MET A 1 29.59 -53.10 27.97
C MET A 1 28.20 -52.45 28.06
N ASP A 2 28.17 -51.15 27.88
CA ASP A 2 26.96 -50.33 28.01
C ASP A 2 26.30 -50.22 26.61
N LYS A 3 25.22 -50.98 26.45
CA LYS A 3 24.34 -50.86 25.26
C LYS A 3 23.48 -49.66 25.45
N ARG A 4 23.94 -48.48 25.06
CA ARG A 4 23.04 -47.37 24.75
C ARG A 4 22.30 -47.70 23.47
N GLU A 5 21.16 -48.30 23.60
CA GLU A 5 20.20 -48.48 22.53
C GLU A 5 19.87 -47.07 21.97
N THR A 6 20.39 -46.82 20.80
CA THR A 6 19.94 -45.70 19.98
C THR A 6 18.49 -45.99 19.58
N ASN A 7 17.56 -45.47 20.35
CA ASN A 7 16.14 -45.45 20.01
C ASN A 7 16.01 -44.55 18.76
N ILE A 8 16.24 -45.13 17.60
CA ILE A 8 15.92 -44.55 16.31
C ILE A 8 14.38 -44.56 16.27
N ASP A 9 13.79 -43.42 16.55
CA ASP A 9 12.36 -43.17 16.48
C ASP A 9 11.95 -43.26 14.98
N ARG A 10 11.78 -44.53 14.54
CA ARG A 10 11.42 -44.93 13.17
C ARG A 10 9.96 -44.56 12.92
N GLY A 11 9.66 -43.28 12.61
CA GLY A 11 8.29 -42.98 12.25
C GLY A 11 7.91 -41.52 12.12
N ARG A 12 8.80 -40.61 12.49
CA ARG A 12 8.48 -39.18 12.34
C ARG A 12 9.15 -38.57 11.10
N SER A 13 8.33 -37.99 10.23
CA SER A 13 8.79 -37.31 9.00
C SER A 13 9.92 -36.30 9.29
N LEU A 14 10.91 -36.21 8.37
CA LEU A 14 11.98 -35.20 8.39
C LEU A 14 11.43 -33.79 8.60
N TRP A 15 10.24 -33.53 8.09
CA TRP A 15 9.49 -32.27 8.28
C TRP A 15 9.19 -31.97 9.74
N TYR A 16 8.87 -32.98 10.57
CA TYR A 16 8.59 -32.78 11.99
C TYR A 16 9.84 -32.32 12.75
N TYR A 17 10.99 -32.90 12.47
CA TYR A 17 12.26 -32.51 13.11
C TYR A 17 12.70 -31.11 12.66
N SER A 18 12.57 -30.79 11.37
CA SER A 18 12.86 -29.47 10.82
C SER A 18 11.96 -28.39 11.43
N TYR A 19 10.67 -28.65 11.52
CA TYR A 19 9.71 -27.72 12.13
C TYR A 19 9.99 -27.50 13.63
N ARG A 20 10.30 -28.55 14.37
CA ARG A 20 10.64 -28.46 15.80
C ARG A 20 11.94 -27.68 16.00
N ARG A 21 12.95 -27.90 15.16
CA ARG A 21 14.21 -27.17 15.19
C ARG A 21 14.02 -25.69 14.85
N PHE A 22 13.23 -25.40 13.82
CA PHE A 22 12.83 -24.04 13.44
C PHE A 22 12.17 -23.29 14.60
N LYS A 23 11.17 -23.91 15.23
CA LYS A 23 10.41 -23.31 16.35
C LYS A 23 11.30 -23.03 17.59
N ARG A 24 12.37 -23.78 17.78
CA ARG A 24 13.32 -23.56 18.88
C ARG A 24 14.31 -22.42 18.61
N HIS A 25 14.46 -22.03 17.35
CA HIS A 25 15.38 -20.99 16.96
C HIS A 25 14.64 -19.64 16.89
N LYS A 26 14.67 -18.88 17.97
CA LYS A 26 13.91 -17.62 18.12
C LYS A 26 14.19 -16.63 16.97
N LEU A 27 15.45 -16.56 16.52
CA LEU A 27 15.86 -15.66 15.44
C LEU A 27 15.27 -16.07 14.08
N ALA A 28 15.16 -17.37 13.79
CA ALA A 28 14.53 -17.89 12.58
C ALA A 28 13.00 -17.61 12.58
N VAL A 29 12.37 -17.78 13.72
CA VAL A 29 10.93 -17.48 13.89
C VAL A 29 10.68 -15.97 13.70
N SER A 30 11.49 -15.12 14.30
CA SER A 30 11.40 -13.66 14.13
C SER A 30 11.58 -13.25 12.67
N ALA A 31 12.61 -13.78 11.98
CA ALA A 31 12.86 -13.51 10.57
C ALA A 31 11.70 -13.96 9.67
N PHE A 32 11.10 -15.10 9.98
CA PHE A 32 9.92 -15.59 9.27
C PHE A 32 8.72 -14.64 9.38
N PHE A 33 8.41 -14.18 10.59
CA PHE A 33 7.33 -13.20 10.80
C PHE A 33 7.63 -11.88 10.08
N PHE A 34 8.87 -11.41 10.14
CA PHE A 34 9.27 -10.19 9.43
C PHE A 34 9.11 -10.33 7.91
N LEU A 35 9.39 -11.51 7.36
CA LEU A 35 9.20 -11.80 5.93
C LEU A 35 7.71 -11.90 5.55
N CYS A 36 6.85 -12.37 6.45
CA CYS A 36 5.41 -12.46 6.19
C CYS A 36 4.76 -11.08 6.00
N ILE A 37 5.26 -10.03 6.65
CA ILE A 37 4.68 -8.67 6.57
C ILE A 37 4.62 -8.17 5.12
N PRO A 38 5.73 -8.08 4.35
CA PRO A 38 5.68 -7.60 2.97
C PRO A 38 4.90 -8.54 2.05
N ILE A 39 4.90 -9.86 2.32
CA ILE A 39 4.10 -10.82 1.53
C ILE A 39 2.61 -10.55 1.71
N ILE A 40 2.15 -10.40 2.94
CA ILE A 40 0.75 -10.09 3.26
C ILE A 40 0.38 -8.72 2.66
N ALA A 41 1.22 -7.70 2.83
CA ALA A 41 1.01 -6.38 2.25
C ALA A 41 0.88 -6.43 0.71
N ALA A 42 1.70 -7.23 0.04
CA ALA A 42 1.66 -7.40 -1.41
C ALA A 42 0.40 -8.12 -1.91
N VAL A 43 -0.03 -9.18 -1.20
CA VAL A 43 -1.25 -9.94 -1.55
C VAL A 43 -2.49 -9.06 -1.37
N PHE A 44 -2.57 -8.35 -0.26
CA PHE A 44 -3.70 -7.50 0.10
C PHE A 44 -3.51 -6.04 -0.34
N ALA A 45 -2.58 -5.75 -1.25
CA ALA A 45 -2.28 -4.40 -1.73
C ALA A 45 -3.53 -3.59 -2.13
N PRO A 46 -4.50 -4.12 -2.90
CA PRO A 46 -5.69 -3.36 -3.28
C PRO A 46 -6.61 -2.99 -2.11
N LEU A 47 -6.51 -3.73 -1.00
CA LEU A 47 -7.33 -3.53 0.20
C LEU A 47 -6.64 -2.61 1.22
N ILE A 48 -5.30 -2.68 1.28
CA ILE A 48 -4.50 -1.96 2.28
C ILE A 48 -4.07 -0.58 1.75
N SER A 49 -3.89 -0.45 0.42
CA SER A 49 -3.46 0.81 -0.19
C SER A 49 -4.54 1.89 -0.02
N PRO A 50 -4.21 3.03 0.60
CA PRO A 50 -5.19 4.10 0.80
C PRO A 50 -5.57 4.79 -0.52
N TYR A 51 -4.64 4.83 -1.49
CA TYR A 51 -4.85 5.51 -2.76
C TYR A 51 -4.33 4.69 -3.93
N ASP A 52 -4.73 5.08 -5.15
CA ASP A 52 -4.18 4.54 -6.39
C ASP A 52 -2.68 4.94 -6.50
N PRO A 53 -1.75 3.97 -6.68
CA PRO A 53 -0.31 4.22 -6.71
C PRO A 53 0.14 5.09 -7.89
N ASP A 54 -0.64 5.12 -8.98
CA ASP A 54 -0.31 5.87 -10.19
C ASP A 54 -0.98 7.24 -10.27
N ARG A 55 -1.89 7.55 -9.33
CA ARG A 55 -2.56 8.83 -9.27
C ARG A 55 -1.59 9.96 -8.96
N GLN A 56 -1.52 10.94 -9.82
CA GLN A 56 -0.64 12.10 -9.71
C GLN A 56 -1.43 13.35 -9.31
N LEU A 57 -0.97 14.03 -8.27
CA LEU A 57 -1.49 15.32 -7.80
C LEU A 57 -0.30 16.27 -7.71
N LEU A 58 -0.03 16.99 -8.82
CA LEU A 58 1.16 17.83 -8.95
C LEU A 58 1.23 18.93 -7.90
N GLU A 59 0.10 19.35 -7.36
CA GLU A 59 -0.02 20.33 -6.27
C GLU A 59 0.56 19.79 -4.95
N PHE A 60 0.61 18.47 -4.81
CA PHE A 60 1.15 17.79 -3.63
C PHE A 60 2.57 17.26 -3.85
N THR A 61 3.32 17.87 -4.76
CA THR A 61 4.71 17.50 -5.05
C THR A 61 5.59 17.58 -3.79
N SER A 62 6.33 16.49 -3.50
CA SER A 62 7.37 16.40 -2.45
C SER A 62 6.89 16.86 -1.06
N LYS A 63 5.70 16.45 -0.65
CA LYS A 63 5.18 16.76 0.69
C LYS A 63 5.77 15.82 1.73
N PRO A 64 6.01 16.32 2.97
CA PRO A 64 6.60 15.52 4.04
C PRO A 64 5.68 14.39 4.51
N PRO A 65 6.21 13.41 5.27
CA PRO A 65 5.39 12.42 5.96
C PRO A 65 4.32 13.07 6.85
N MET A 66 3.19 12.37 7.02
CA MET A 66 2.01 12.84 7.77
C MET A 66 1.36 14.11 7.20
N PHE A 67 1.64 14.44 5.94
CA PHE A 67 0.96 15.54 5.27
C PHE A 67 -0.52 15.22 5.07
N SER A 68 -1.38 16.20 5.37
CA SER A 68 -2.81 16.14 5.08
C SER A 68 -3.26 17.39 4.34
N SER A 69 -4.22 17.24 3.44
CA SER A 69 -4.80 18.35 2.70
C SER A 69 -6.27 18.06 2.38
N LYS A 70 -7.03 19.15 2.26
CA LYS A 70 -8.42 19.08 1.83
C LYS A 70 -8.50 18.98 0.32
N VAL A 71 -9.43 18.18 -0.18
CA VAL A 71 -9.69 17.99 -1.59
C VAL A 71 -11.18 17.99 -1.87
N LEU A 72 -11.58 18.39 -3.07
CA LEU A 72 -12.92 18.25 -3.62
C LEU A 72 -12.93 17.15 -4.67
N LEU A 73 -14.01 16.40 -4.76
CA LEU A 73 -14.21 15.41 -5.82
C LEU A 73 -15.22 15.99 -6.81
N LYS A 74 -14.75 16.28 -8.02
CA LYS A 74 -15.61 16.77 -9.12
C LYS A 74 -15.93 15.62 -10.07
N LYS A 75 -17.19 15.51 -10.45
CA LYS A 75 -17.62 14.55 -11.46
C LYS A 75 -17.34 15.11 -12.85
N GLU A 76 -16.40 14.51 -13.58
CA GLU A 76 -16.05 14.89 -14.94
C GLU A 76 -16.12 13.65 -15.85
N ASN A 77 -17.03 13.64 -16.84
CA ASN A 77 -17.12 12.58 -17.87
C ASN A 77 -17.04 11.14 -17.36
N SER A 78 -17.80 10.78 -16.31
CA SER A 78 -17.81 9.46 -15.67
C SER A 78 -16.56 9.10 -14.83
N ALA A 79 -15.63 10.02 -14.65
CA ALA A 79 -14.49 9.88 -13.75
C ALA A 79 -14.57 10.90 -12.61
N GLU A 80 -14.01 10.54 -11.46
CA GLU A 80 -13.87 11.45 -10.32
C GLU A 80 -12.52 12.16 -10.41
N LYS A 81 -12.57 13.49 -10.62
CA LYS A 81 -11.38 14.34 -10.60
C LYS A 81 -11.18 14.89 -9.21
N ILE A 82 -10.01 14.69 -8.65
CA ILE A 82 -9.62 15.29 -7.38
C ILE A 82 -9.12 16.70 -7.63
N ILE A 83 -9.70 17.66 -6.90
CA ILE A 83 -9.30 19.06 -6.92
C ILE A 83 -8.66 19.38 -5.56
N PRO A 84 -7.35 19.62 -5.50
CA PRO A 84 -6.67 20.03 -4.28
C PRO A 84 -7.11 21.41 -3.83
N VAL A 85 -7.38 21.54 -2.52
CA VAL A 85 -7.84 22.78 -1.91
C VAL A 85 -6.78 23.29 -0.94
N LYS A 86 -6.21 24.46 -1.19
CA LYS A 86 -5.27 25.12 -0.28
C LYS A 86 -5.97 25.69 0.95
N LYS A 87 -7.09 26.37 0.73
CA LYS A 87 -7.90 26.99 1.80
C LYS A 87 -9.37 27.00 1.41
N LEU A 88 -10.20 26.49 2.30
CA LEU A 88 -11.66 26.62 2.18
C LEU A 88 -12.07 28.00 2.68
N ILE A 89 -12.87 28.74 1.89
CA ILE A 89 -13.37 30.07 2.24
C ILE A 89 -14.79 29.95 2.82
N SER A 90 -15.69 29.36 2.05
CA SER A 90 -17.08 29.10 2.49
C SER A 90 -17.63 27.86 1.81
N GLU A 91 -18.52 27.18 2.52
CA GLU A 91 -19.30 26.06 2.01
C GLU A 91 -20.78 26.43 2.24
N ASP A 92 -21.48 26.77 1.16
CA ASP A 92 -22.92 27.09 1.16
C ASP A 92 -23.70 25.91 0.55
N ASP A 93 -25.00 25.84 0.76
CA ASP A 93 -25.86 24.76 0.26
C ASP A 93 -25.85 24.60 -1.27
N LYS A 94 -25.37 25.57 -2.02
CA LYS A 94 -25.37 25.60 -3.50
C LYS A 94 -23.99 25.69 -4.11
N SER A 95 -22.97 26.16 -3.38
CA SER A 95 -21.63 26.39 -3.92
C SER A 95 -20.56 26.28 -2.84
N VAL A 96 -19.39 25.83 -3.25
CA VAL A 96 -18.17 25.79 -2.43
C VAL A 96 -17.17 26.79 -2.99
N LYS A 97 -16.73 27.73 -2.15
CA LYS A 97 -15.67 28.70 -2.47
C LYS A 97 -14.37 28.28 -1.83
N TYR A 98 -13.34 28.16 -2.62
CA TYR A 98 -12.03 27.76 -2.14
C TYR A 98 -10.90 28.47 -2.89
N VAL A 99 -9.72 28.47 -2.27
CA VAL A 99 -8.47 28.92 -2.89
C VAL A 99 -7.72 27.70 -3.37
N ASP A 100 -7.37 27.71 -4.63
CA ASP A 100 -6.53 26.69 -5.25
C ASP A 100 -5.02 26.90 -4.88
N TYR A 101 -4.18 25.94 -5.19
CA TYR A 101 -2.72 26.06 -5.01
C TYR A 101 -2.05 27.09 -5.91
N THR A 102 -2.78 27.63 -6.90
CA THR A 102 -2.37 28.79 -7.72
C THR A 102 -2.76 30.14 -7.13
N ASP A 103 -3.27 30.16 -5.88
CA ASP A 103 -3.78 31.32 -5.16
C ASP A 103 -4.99 32.03 -5.85
N LYS A 104 -5.71 31.29 -6.69
CA LYS A 104 -6.96 31.76 -7.30
C LYS A 104 -8.17 31.32 -6.47
N GLU A 105 -9.10 32.26 -6.29
CA GLU A 105 -10.41 31.94 -5.73
C GLU A 105 -11.29 31.33 -6.79
N ILE A 106 -11.79 30.12 -6.51
CA ILE A 106 -12.67 29.37 -7.41
C ILE A 106 -13.98 29.09 -6.67
N THR A 107 -15.09 29.25 -7.38
CA THR A 107 -16.42 28.87 -6.89
C THR A 107 -16.92 27.72 -7.76
N GLU A 108 -17.20 26.60 -7.14
CA GLU A 108 -17.77 25.42 -7.81
C GLU A 108 -19.18 25.16 -7.29
N SER A 109 -20.08 24.77 -8.18
CA SER A 109 -21.43 24.36 -7.81
C SER A 109 -21.41 22.99 -7.15
N ILE A 110 -22.20 22.81 -6.09
CA ILE A 110 -22.31 21.53 -5.37
C ILE A 110 -22.85 20.42 -6.27
N ASP A 111 -23.66 20.72 -7.28
CA ASP A 111 -24.19 19.74 -8.23
C ASP A 111 -23.10 19.09 -9.09
N ALA A 112 -21.97 19.78 -9.29
CA ALA A 112 -20.80 19.26 -10.01
C ALA A 112 -19.85 18.44 -9.12
N LEU A 113 -20.08 18.45 -7.79
CA LEU A 113 -19.23 17.78 -6.80
C LEU A 113 -19.87 16.46 -6.35
N VAL A 114 -19.00 15.49 -6.04
CA VAL A 114 -19.42 14.21 -5.47
C VAL A 114 -19.58 14.38 -3.97
N LYS A 115 -20.78 14.15 -3.44
CA LYS A 115 -21.03 14.09 -2.00
C LYS A 115 -20.81 12.68 -1.49
N LYS A 116 -19.93 12.53 -0.52
CA LYS A 116 -19.75 11.31 0.27
C LYS A 116 -20.06 11.65 1.73
N ASP A 117 -20.91 10.89 2.37
CA ASP A 117 -21.33 11.11 3.77
C ASP A 117 -21.87 12.52 4.05
N GLY A 118 -22.49 13.15 3.05
CA GLY A 118 -23.08 14.49 3.15
C GLY A 118 -22.08 15.65 2.98
N ASN A 119 -20.77 15.40 2.90
CA ASN A 119 -19.74 16.42 2.74
C ASN A 119 -19.22 16.46 1.31
N CYS A 120 -18.89 17.67 0.83
CA CYS A 120 -18.23 17.88 -0.47
C CYS A 120 -16.70 17.93 -0.33
N VAL A 121 -16.22 18.23 0.87
CA VAL A 121 -14.78 18.39 1.18
C VAL A 121 -14.27 17.14 1.88
N TYR A 122 -13.19 16.57 1.35
CA TYR A 122 -12.53 15.37 1.90
C TYR A 122 -11.12 15.71 2.37
N GLU A 123 -10.64 14.98 3.37
CA GLU A 123 -9.26 15.07 3.81
C GLU A 123 -8.48 13.88 3.27
N MET A 124 -7.43 14.16 2.48
CA MET A 124 -6.45 13.15 2.08
C MET A 124 -5.25 13.21 3.02
N LYS A 125 -4.84 12.04 3.55
CA LYS A 125 -3.70 11.91 4.47
C LYS A 125 -2.63 11.03 3.85
N PHE A 126 -1.42 11.56 3.72
CA PHE A 126 -0.27 10.88 3.15
C PHE A 126 0.69 10.48 4.27
N LEU A 127 0.62 9.23 4.73
CA LEU A 127 1.38 8.73 5.89
C LEU A 127 2.89 8.83 5.68
N LEU A 128 3.40 8.45 4.51
CA LEU A 128 4.82 8.57 4.15
C LEU A 128 5.11 9.80 3.28
N GLY A 129 4.12 10.66 3.09
CA GLY A 129 4.24 11.81 2.19
C GLY A 129 4.08 11.45 0.73
N THR A 130 4.51 12.36 -0.16
CA THR A 130 4.34 12.25 -1.60
C THR A 130 5.68 12.37 -2.33
N ASP A 131 5.75 11.76 -3.52
CA ASP A 131 6.92 11.84 -4.40
C ASP A 131 6.95 13.13 -5.23
N ARG A 132 7.92 13.21 -6.17
CA ARG A 132 8.08 14.36 -7.09
C ARG A 132 6.89 14.58 -8.02
N PHE A 133 6.03 13.60 -8.19
CA PHE A 133 4.84 13.66 -9.02
C PHE A 133 3.55 13.78 -8.20
N GLY A 134 3.66 13.99 -6.88
CA GLY A 134 2.52 14.08 -5.97
C GLY A 134 1.81 12.76 -5.74
N ARG A 135 2.47 11.61 -5.99
CA ARG A 135 1.90 10.27 -5.76
C ARG A 135 2.17 9.82 -4.34
N ASP A 136 1.25 9.06 -3.75
CA ASP A 136 1.40 8.52 -2.40
C ASP A 136 2.53 7.49 -2.32
N ILE A 137 3.54 7.76 -1.48
CA ILE A 137 4.71 6.89 -1.31
C ILE A 137 4.30 5.56 -0.68
N LEU A 138 3.36 5.55 0.29
CA LEU A 138 2.92 4.33 0.94
C LEU A 138 2.23 3.37 -0.05
N SER A 139 1.29 3.87 -0.84
CA SER A 139 0.61 3.08 -1.86
C SER A 139 1.60 2.49 -2.87
N ARG A 140 2.56 3.29 -3.31
CA ARG A 140 3.63 2.84 -4.23
C ARG A 140 4.54 1.80 -3.62
N LEU A 141 4.88 1.92 -2.33
CA LEU A 141 5.69 0.92 -1.62
C LEU A 141 4.98 -0.44 -1.55
N ILE A 142 3.68 -0.43 -1.21
CA ILE A 142 2.86 -1.65 -1.13
C ILE A 142 2.74 -2.32 -2.50
N TYR A 143 2.41 -1.58 -3.55
CA TYR A 143 2.33 -2.12 -4.91
C TYR A 143 3.69 -2.51 -5.47
N GLY A 144 4.76 -1.78 -5.14
CA GLY A 144 6.14 -2.12 -5.50
C GLY A 144 6.58 -3.46 -4.89
N ALA A 145 6.20 -3.74 -3.64
CA ALA A 145 6.43 -5.04 -3.00
C ALA A 145 5.76 -6.17 -3.78
N ARG A 146 4.52 -5.98 -4.25
CA ARG A 146 3.79 -6.95 -5.08
C ARG A 146 4.53 -7.26 -6.39
N ILE A 147 5.01 -6.22 -7.08
CA ILE A 147 5.76 -6.38 -8.33
C ILE A 147 7.08 -7.13 -8.07
N SER A 148 7.83 -6.73 -7.05
CA SER A 148 9.11 -7.36 -6.70
C SER A 148 8.96 -8.83 -6.35
N LEU A 149 7.94 -9.20 -5.56
CA LEU A 149 7.65 -10.59 -5.22
C LEU A 149 7.24 -11.40 -6.45
N SER A 150 6.43 -10.84 -7.34
CA SER A 150 6.00 -11.51 -8.57
C SER A 150 7.19 -11.80 -9.49
N VAL A 151 8.07 -10.81 -9.70
CA VAL A 151 9.29 -10.98 -10.51
C VAL A 151 10.22 -12.02 -9.88
N GLY A 152 10.42 -11.98 -8.56
CA GLY A 152 11.23 -12.96 -7.84
C GLY A 152 10.72 -14.39 -7.99
N LEU A 153 9.40 -14.60 -7.82
CA LEU A 153 8.78 -15.91 -7.96
C LEU A 153 8.88 -16.45 -9.40
N ILE A 154 8.61 -15.60 -10.39
CA ILE A 154 8.71 -15.99 -11.81
C ILE A 154 10.16 -16.37 -12.15
N SER A 155 11.13 -15.54 -11.76
CA SER A 155 12.55 -15.79 -12.03
C SER A 155 13.04 -17.09 -11.40
N GLN A 156 12.68 -17.34 -10.14
CA GLN A 156 13.02 -18.58 -9.44
C GLN A 156 12.32 -19.80 -10.05
N GLY A 157 11.07 -19.64 -10.45
CA GLY A 157 10.30 -20.69 -11.13
C GLY A 157 10.97 -21.11 -12.46
N ILE A 158 11.37 -20.15 -13.27
CA ILE A 158 12.09 -20.41 -14.53
C ILE A 158 13.44 -21.07 -14.26
N ALA A 159 14.22 -20.56 -13.33
CA ALA A 159 15.52 -21.12 -12.98
C ALA A 159 15.42 -22.56 -12.50
N LEU A 160 14.41 -22.87 -11.67
CA LEU A 160 14.17 -24.21 -11.17
C LEU A 160 13.74 -25.16 -12.30
N LEU A 161 12.85 -24.73 -13.18
CA LEU A 161 12.44 -25.54 -14.34
C LEU A 161 13.64 -25.86 -15.24
N LEU A 162 14.43 -24.86 -15.61
CA LEU A 162 15.61 -25.05 -16.43
C LEU A 162 16.64 -25.97 -15.75
N GLY A 163 16.87 -25.80 -14.44
CA GLY A 163 17.82 -26.62 -13.68
C GLY A 163 17.38 -28.07 -13.46
N VAL A 164 16.07 -28.36 -13.53
CA VAL A 164 15.55 -29.74 -13.44
C VAL A 164 15.58 -30.43 -14.80
N PHE A 165 15.42 -29.70 -15.92
CA PHE A 165 15.38 -30.27 -17.26
C PHE A 165 16.74 -30.31 -17.96
N LEU A 166 17.74 -29.62 -17.47
CA LEU A 166 19.15 -29.67 -17.94
C LEU A 166 19.95 -30.72 -17.17
#